data_3ae56837857c5ca67f895c324124d96b
#
_entry.id   3ae56837857c5ca67f895c324124d96b
#
_cell.length_a   1.000
_cell.length_b   1.000
_cell.length_c   1.000
_cell.angle_alpha   90.00
_cell.angle_beta   90.00
_cell.angle_gamma   90.00
#
_symmetry.space_group_name_H-M   'P 1'
#
loop_
_entity.id
_entity.type
_entity.pdbx_description
1 polymer ?
#
loop_
_entity_poly.entity_id
_entity_poly.type
_entity_poly.pdbx_seq_one_letter_code
_entity_poly.pdbx_strand_id
1 'polypeptide(L)'
;MTAHYTSKHGLVSKMPEELYMAFCDMRNFSSIMPGKIDAEVTADYNNLSIMVQGFKVSVRVDDRVPYSIIRIGSAESPIEFVGVLHFDRPEIPCKTDFWIELDANINFMMKTMLGSKIQNALDKAVDTLVDISEGKMPNVPNDFV
;
A
#
# COMPACT_ATOMS: atom_id res chain seq x y z
N MET A 1 -3.20 7.53 -20.61
CA MET A 1 -3.97 8.41 -19.72
C MET A 1 -3.68 8.03 -18.29
N THR A 2 -3.46 9.00 -17.41
CA THR A 2 -3.18 8.76 -16.01
C THR A 2 -4.46 8.93 -15.20
N ALA A 3 -4.80 7.92 -14.41
CA ALA A 3 -5.91 7.95 -13.46
C ALA A 3 -5.36 8.13 -12.05
N HIS A 4 -5.92 9.08 -11.32
CA HIS A 4 -5.49 9.41 -9.96
C HIS A 4 -6.48 8.85 -8.93
N TYR A 5 -5.96 8.20 -7.91
CA TYR A 5 -6.75 7.64 -6.82
C TYR A 5 -6.18 8.08 -5.48
N THR A 6 -7.05 8.38 -4.56
CA THR A 6 -6.68 8.72 -3.18
C THR A 6 -7.47 7.81 -2.24
N SER A 7 -6.76 7.13 -1.33
CA SER A 7 -7.43 6.27 -0.35
C SER A 7 -8.16 7.11 0.70
N LYS A 8 -9.02 6.43 1.47
CA LYS A 8 -9.52 7.01 2.71
C LYS A 8 -8.35 7.27 3.67
N HIS A 9 -8.55 8.15 4.63
CA HIS A 9 -7.59 8.39 5.72
C HIS A 9 -7.91 7.45 6.88
N GLY A 10 -6.87 6.92 7.52
CA GLY A 10 -7.01 6.06 8.67
C GLY A 10 -6.12 6.51 9.81
N LEU A 11 -6.64 6.50 11.03
CA LEU A 11 -5.85 6.77 12.23
C LEU A 11 -5.17 5.49 12.69
N VAL A 12 -3.87 5.40 12.46
CA VAL A 12 -3.07 4.25 12.84
C VAL A 12 -2.53 4.47 14.25
N SER A 13 -2.65 3.47 15.13
CA SER A 13 -2.24 3.56 16.53
C SER A 13 -0.74 3.36 16.69
N LYS A 14 0.04 4.10 15.90
CA LYS A 14 1.50 4.16 15.93
C LYS A 14 1.92 5.59 15.63
N MET A 15 3.06 5.99 16.17
CA MET A 15 3.61 7.30 15.85
C MET A 15 4.12 7.32 14.40
N PRO A 16 4.11 8.49 13.73
CA PRO A 16 4.60 8.59 12.35
C PRO A 16 6.02 8.05 12.18
N GLU A 17 6.89 8.28 13.15
CA GLU A 17 8.27 7.78 13.13
C GLU A 17 8.31 6.26 13.12
N GLU A 18 7.51 5.61 13.96
CA GLU A 18 7.45 4.15 14.03
C GLU A 18 6.90 3.56 12.75
N LEU A 19 5.79 4.12 12.26
CA LEU A 19 5.13 3.63 11.06
C LEU A 19 6.02 3.81 9.83
N TYR A 20 6.63 4.99 9.70
CA TYR A 20 7.57 5.27 8.63
C TYR A 20 8.72 4.25 8.61
N MET A 21 9.33 3.99 9.76
CA MET A 21 10.44 3.06 9.85
C MET A 21 10.03 1.63 9.46
N ALA A 22 8.81 1.23 9.81
CA ALA A 22 8.30 -0.07 9.41
C ALA A 22 8.13 -0.19 7.89
N PHE A 23 7.66 0.87 7.24
CA PHE A 23 7.47 0.89 5.79
C PHE A 23 8.74 1.22 5.00
N CYS A 24 9.78 1.69 5.68
CA CYS A 24 11.04 2.05 5.03
C CYS A 24 11.75 0.86 4.39
N ASP A 25 11.56 -0.31 4.96
CA ASP A 25 12.16 -1.56 4.49
C ASP A 25 11.08 -2.45 3.90
N MET A 26 11.14 -2.67 2.60
CA MET A 26 10.12 -3.47 1.89
C MET A 26 10.05 -4.92 2.38
N ARG A 27 11.11 -5.44 3.01
CA ARG A 27 11.11 -6.79 3.57
C ARG A 27 10.07 -6.97 4.68
N ASN A 28 9.70 -5.88 5.36
CA ASN A 28 8.68 -5.92 6.41
C ASN A 28 7.30 -6.27 5.89
N PHE A 29 7.03 -6.00 4.61
CA PHE A 29 5.74 -6.32 4.00
C PHE A 29 5.50 -7.81 3.89
N SER A 30 6.54 -8.61 3.74
CA SER A 30 6.40 -10.07 3.67
C SER A 30 5.90 -10.67 4.97
N SER A 31 6.18 -10.02 6.11
CA SER A 31 5.72 -10.49 7.42
C SER A 31 4.34 -9.92 7.81
N ILE A 32 3.91 -8.84 7.16
CA ILE A 32 2.60 -8.21 7.41
C ILE A 32 1.50 -8.90 6.60
N MET A 33 1.84 -9.45 5.44
CA MET A 33 0.86 -10.11 4.59
C MET A 33 0.32 -11.37 5.26
N PRO A 34 -1.02 -11.49 5.41
CA PRO A 34 -1.59 -12.68 6.01
C PRO A 34 -1.25 -13.93 5.20
N GLY A 35 -0.93 -15.03 5.86
CA GLY A 35 -0.58 -16.28 5.20
C GLY A 35 -1.70 -16.93 4.41
N LYS A 36 -2.86 -16.30 4.32
CA LYS A 36 -3.99 -16.75 3.53
C LYS A 36 -3.99 -16.20 2.10
N ILE A 37 -3.10 -15.25 1.80
CA ILE A 37 -2.96 -14.75 0.43
C ILE A 37 -2.11 -15.75 -0.32
N ASP A 38 -2.71 -16.38 -1.34
CA ASP A 38 -2.00 -17.30 -2.21
C ASP A 38 -1.14 -16.48 -3.18
N ALA A 39 -0.07 -15.91 -2.64
CA ALA A 39 0.84 -15.07 -3.38
C ALA A 39 2.26 -15.38 -2.95
N GLU A 40 3.14 -15.49 -3.93
CA GLU A 40 4.57 -15.58 -3.67
C GLU A 40 5.13 -14.17 -3.53
N VAL A 41 5.68 -13.85 -2.36
CA VAL A 41 6.21 -12.53 -2.06
C VAL A 41 7.72 -12.62 -1.88
N THR A 42 8.46 -11.81 -2.63
CA THR A 42 9.89 -11.64 -2.44
C THR A 42 10.17 -10.15 -2.22
N ALA A 43 11.08 -9.84 -1.32
CA ALA A 43 11.35 -8.45 -0.98
C ALA A 43 12.81 -8.25 -0.59
N ASP A 44 13.35 -7.08 -0.92
CA ASP A 44 14.58 -6.56 -0.35
C ASP A 44 14.30 -5.16 0.20
N TYR A 45 15.33 -4.43 0.61
CA TYR A 45 15.14 -3.12 1.23
C TYR A 45 14.36 -2.13 0.35
N ASN A 46 14.62 -2.13 -0.95
CA ASN A 46 14.05 -1.15 -1.88
C ASN A 46 12.98 -1.73 -2.80
N ASN A 47 12.79 -3.04 -2.82
CA ASN A 47 11.94 -3.68 -3.81
C ASN A 47 11.02 -4.70 -3.16
N LEU A 48 9.83 -4.82 -3.73
CA LEU A 48 8.83 -5.82 -3.34
C LEU A 48 8.25 -6.41 -4.61
N SER A 49 8.21 -7.72 -4.72
CA SER A 49 7.62 -8.42 -5.85
C SER A 49 6.57 -9.39 -5.34
N ILE A 50 5.39 -9.36 -5.97
CA ILE A 50 4.27 -10.22 -5.61
C ILE A 50 3.81 -10.94 -6.87
N MET A 51 3.67 -12.28 -6.79
CA MET A 51 3.05 -13.07 -7.84
C MET A 51 1.61 -13.36 -7.42
N VAL A 52 0.65 -12.81 -8.15
CA VAL A 52 -0.78 -13.01 -7.87
C VAL A 52 -1.46 -13.45 -9.17
N GLN A 53 -2.09 -14.62 -9.13
CA GLN A 53 -2.86 -15.14 -10.26
C GLN A 53 -2.09 -15.14 -11.59
N GLY A 54 -0.81 -15.51 -11.53
CA GLY A 54 0.05 -15.58 -12.70
C GLY A 54 0.63 -14.25 -13.16
N PHE A 55 0.30 -13.15 -12.50
CA PHE A 55 0.86 -11.84 -12.80
C PHE A 55 1.90 -11.46 -11.77
N LYS A 56 3.03 -10.93 -12.24
CA LYS A 56 4.07 -10.39 -11.39
C LYS A 56 3.87 -8.89 -11.26
N VAL A 57 3.76 -8.41 -10.03
CA VAL A 57 3.71 -6.98 -9.72
C VAL A 57 4.91 -6.66 -8.84
N SER A 58 5.80 -5.80 -9.35
CA SER A 58 6.98 -5.39 -8.61
C SER A 58 6.92 -3.89 -8.33
N VAL A 59 7.23 -3.55 -7.09
CA VAL A 59 7.22 -2.17 -6.60
C VAL A 59 8.64 -1.84 -6.13
N ARG A 60 9.10 -0.64 -6.45
CA ARG A 60 10.37 -0.11 -5.93
C ARG A 60 10.10 1.16 -5.14
N VAL A 61 10.97 1.43 -4.19
CA VAL A 61 10.95 2.70 -3.47
C VAL A 61 11.79 3.70 -4.26
N ASP A 62 11.18 4.79 -4.69
CA ASP A 62 11.84 5.84 -5.45
C ASP A 62 12.42 6.94 -4.56
N ASP A 63 11.75 7.24 -3.45
CA ASP A 63 12.17 8.30 -2.55
C ASP A 63 11.61 8.07 -1.15
N ARG A 64 12.36 8.53 -0.15
CA ARG A 64 11.95 8.51 1.25
C ARG A 64 12.20 9.88 1.87
N VAL A 65 11.13 10.54 2.32
CA VAL A 65 11.23 11.76 3.11
C VAL A 65 10.98 11.38 4.56
N PRO A 66 12.00 11.41 5.43
CA PRO A 66 11.88 10.87 6.78
C PRO A 66 10.64 11.36 7.52
N TYR A 67 9.90 10.40 8.02
CA TYR A 67 8.71 10.57 8.87
C TYR A 67 7.54 11.29 8.21
N SER A 68 7.56 11.43 6.89
CA SER A 68 6.54 12.16 6.14
C SER A 68 5.93 11.36 5.00
N ILE A 69 6.74 10.97 4.01
CA ILE A 69 6.26 10.24 2.85
C ILE A 69 7.26 9.19 2.38
N ILE A 70 6.73 8.18 1.70
CA ILE A 70 7.53 7.25 0.91
C ILE A 70 6.92 7.22 -0.49
N ARG A 71 7.74 7.48 -1.50
CA ARG A 71 7.33 7.40 -2.91
C ARG A 71 7.69 6.04 -3.46
N ILE A 72 6.72 5.42 -4.10
CA ILE A 72 6.90 4.11 -4.73
C ILE A 72 6.56 4.18 -6.21
N GLY A 73 7.10 3.24 -6.98
CA GLY A 73 6.79 3.13 -8.39
C GLY A 73 6.77 1.68 -8.83
N SER A 74 6.12 1.43 -9.96
CA SER A 74 6.14 0.09 -10.56
C SER A 74 7.51 -0.19 -11.16
N ALA A 75 8.09 -1.33 -10.82
CA ALA A 75 9.32 -1.80 -11.45
C ALA A 75 8.99 -2.76 -12.57
N GLU A 76 8.11 -3.73 -12.30
CA GLU A 76 7.60 -4.67 -13.30
C GLU A 76 6.13 -4.89 -12.97
N SER A 77 5.24 -4.57 -13.90
CA SER A 77 3.80 -4.65 -13.67
C SER A 77 3.07 -4.55 -14.99
N PRO A 78 1.91 -5.23 -15.14
CA PRO A 78 1.06 -5.03 -16.32
C PRO A 78 0.59 -3.58 -16.47
N ILE A 79 0.56 -2.83 -15.37
CA ILE A 79 0.14 -1.42 -15.36
C ILE A 79 1.25 -0.60 -14.72
N GLU A 80 1.69 0.46 -15.38
CA GLU A 80 2.64 1.39 -14.78
C GLU A 80 1.91 2.28 -13.77
N PHE A 81 2.51 2.44 -12.61
CA PHE A 81 1.95 3.30 -11.57
C PHE A 81 3.04 3.95 -10.72
N VAL A 82 2.68 5.06 -10.09
CA VAL A 82 3.46 5.69 -9.03
C VAL A 82 2.53 5.93 -7.85
N GLY A 83 3.06 5.83 -6.65
CA GLY A 83 2.28 6.00 -5.44
C GLY A 83 3.03 6.78 -4.38
N VAL A 84 2.28 7.34 -3.44
CA VAL A 84 2.84 8.03 -2.28
C VAL A 84 2.13 7.52 -1.03
N LEU A 85 2.91 7.05 -0.07
CA LEU A 85 2.43 6.71 1.25
C LEU A 85 2.63 7.93 2.15
N HIS A 86 1.55 8.43 2.75
CA HIS A 86 1.58 9.62 3.60
C HIS A 86 1.48 9.24 5.07
N PHE A 87 2.37 9.82 5.88
CA PHE A 87 2.46 9.62 7.32
C PHE A 87 2.28 10.96 8.01
N ASP A 88 1.05 11.47 8.01
CA ASP A 88 0.76 12.79 8.54
C ASP A 88 0.56 12.76 10.05
N ARG A 89 0.88 13.87 10.73
CA ARG A 89 0.65 14.00 12.16
C ARG A 89 -0.75 14.55 12.41
N PRO A 90 -1.65 13.76 13.02
CA PRO A 90 -2.94 14.27 13.43
C PRO A 90 -2.83 15.09 14.71
N GLU A 91 -3.90 15.77 15.09
CA GLU A 91 -3.97 16.47 16.36
C GLU A 91 -3.96 15.51 17.55
N ILE A 92 -4.40 14.26 17.32
CA ILE A 92 -4.41 13.22 18.36
C ILE A 92 -2.99 12.69 18.54
N PRO A 93 -2.43 12.74 19.78
CA PRO A 93 -1.06 12.27 20.00
C PRO A 93 -0.93 10.76 19.84
N CYS A 94 0.28 10.31 19.52
CA CYS A 94 0.67 8.90 19.40
C CYS A 94 -0.04 8.16 18.28
N LYS A 95 -0.55 8.88 17.28
CA LYS A 95 -1.20 8.30 16.12
C LYS A 95 -0.67 8.91 14.84
N THR A 96 -0.96 8.24 13.73
CA THR A 96 -0.61 8.69 12.39
C THR A 96 -1.87 8.75 11.55
N ASP A 97 -2.05 9.85 10.84
CA ASP A 97 -3.04 9.94 9.76
C ASP A 97 -2.39 9.38 8.51
N PHE A 98 -2.71 8.13 8.19
CA PHE A 98 -2.11 7.40 7.08
C PHE A 98 -3.08 7.37 5.90
N TRP A 99 -2.56 7.65 4.71
CA TRP A 99 -3.32 7.58 3.47
C TRP A 99 -2.40 7.38 2.28
N ILE A 100 -2.96 6.95 1.17
CA ILE A 100 -2.21 6.55 -0.03
C ILE A 100 -2.73 7.31 -1.24
N GLU A 101 -1.81 7.84 -2.03
CA GLU A 101 -2.12 8.35 -3.36
C GLU A 101 -1.55 7.40 -4.40
N LEU A 102 -2.27 7.21 -5.50
CA LEU A 102 -1.84 6.36 -6.59
C LEU A 102 -2.19 7.00 -7.93
N ASP A 103 -1.21 7.07 -8.81
CA ASP A 103 -1.40 7.45 -10.21
C ASP A 103 -1.10 6.23 -11.08
N ALA A 104 -2.08 5.77 -11.81
CA ALA A 104 -1.96 4.58 -12.66
C ALA A 104 -2.12 4.98 -14.14
N ASN A 105 -1.23 4.47 -14.97
CA ASN A 105 -1.29 4.68 -16.42
C ASN A 105 -2.21 3.63 -17.03
N ILE A 106 -3.48 3.98 -17.16
CA ILE A 106 -4.52 3.09 -17.70
C ILE A 106 -5.35 3.83 -18.72
N ASN A 107 -5.90 3.09 -19.68
CA ASN A 107 -6.81 3.68 -20.67
C ASN A 107 -8.23 3.79 -20.09
N PHE A 108 -9.12 4.41 -20.85
CA PHE A 108 -10.49 4.67 -20.41
C PHE A 108 -11.23 3.35 -20.07
N MET A 109 -11.05 2.33 -20.89
CA MET A 109 -11.70 1.04 -20.68
C MET A 109 -11.24 0.39 -19.37
N MET A 110 -9.92 0.40 -19.13
CA MET A 110 -9.34 -0.15 -17.90
C MET A 110 -9.81 0.65 -16.68
N LYS A 111 -9.89 1.98 -16.82
CA LYS A 111 -10.39 2.83 -15.73
C LYS A 111 -11.83 2.47 -15.38
N THR A 112 -12.66 2.23 -16.38
CA THR A 112 -14.05 1.83 -16.16
C THR A 112 -14.16 0.46 -15.48
N MET A 113 -13.32 -0.49 -15.90
CA MET A 113 -13.35 -1.85 -15.37
C MET A 113 -12.68 -1.99 -14.00
N LEU A 114 -11.59 -1.27 -13.77
CA LEU A 114 -10.72 -1.49 -12.62
C LEU A 114 -10.75 -0.37 -11.58
N GLY A 115 -11.29 0.80 -11.93
CA GLY A 115 -11.23 1.98 -11.06
C GLY A 115 -11.79 1.72 -9.66
N SER A 116 -12.97 1.11 -9.57
CA SER A 116 -13.57 0.82 -8.26
C SER A 116 -12.77 -0.24 -7.50
N LYS A 117 -12.18 -1.20 -8.20
CA LYS A 117 -11.35 -2.24 -7.56
C LYS A 117 -10.07 -1.64 -7.00
N ILE A 118 -9.45 -0.72 -7.74
CA ILE A 118 -8.25 -0.02 -7.28
C ILE A 118 -8.59 0.81 -6.04
N GLN A 119 -9.66 1.59 -6.09
CA GLN A 119 -10.09 2.41 -4.97
C GLN A 119 -10.37 1.55 -3.73
N ASN A 120 -11.09 0.46 -3.89
CA ASN A 120 -11.42 -0.44 -2.79
C ASN A 120 -10.16 -1.09 -2.20
N ALA A 121 -9.20 -1.46 -3.05
CA ALA A 121 -7.94 -2.05 -2.59
C ALA A 121 -7.14 -1.07 -1.73
N LEU A 122 -7.08 0.19 -2.15
CA LEU A 122 -6.40 1.24 -1.38
C LEU A 122 -7.07 1.46 -0.03
N ASP A 123 -8.39 1.55 -0.01
CA ASP A 123 -9.16 1.77 1.22
C ASP A 123 -9.00 0.58 2.18
N LYS A 124 -9.03 -0.64 1.65
CA LYS A 124 -8.84 -1.85 2.46
C LYS A 124 -7.42 -1.93 3.03
N ALA A 125 -6.42 -1.48 2.28
CA ALA A 125 -5.05 -1.44 2.76
C ALA A 125 -4.94 -0.53 3.99
N VAL A 126 -5.58 0.62 3.95
CA VAL A 126 -5.62 1.54 5.09
C VAL A 126 -6.34 0.92 6.28
N ASP A 127 -7.52 0.34 6.05
CA ASP A 127 -8.30 -0.30 7.12
C ASP A 127 -7.54 -1.46 7.76
N THR A 128 -6.86 -2.26 6.95
CA THR A 128 -6.06 -3.38 7.44
C THR A 128 -4.92 -2.90 8.34
N LEU A 129 -4.25 -1.82 7.93
CA LEU A 129 -3.16 -1.26 8.73
C LEU A 129 -3.68 -0.70 10.05
N VAL A 130 -4.83 -0.03 10.04
CA VAL A 130 -5.45 0.46 11.28
C VAL A 130 -5.77 -0.71 12.21
N ASP A 131 -6.36 -1.78 11.68
CA ASP A 131 -6.71 -2.96 12.47
C ASP A 131 -5.47 -3.62 13.07
N ILE A 132 -4.42 -3.81 12.28
CA ILE A 132 -3.17 -4.39 12.77
C ILE A 132 -2.57 -3.53 13.88
N SER A 133 -2.61 -2.21 13.73
CA SER A 133 -2.05 -1.28 14.72
C SER A 133 -2.82 -1.32 16.05
N GLU A 134 -4.08 -1.71 16.01
CA GLU A 134 -4.93 -1.86 17.20
C GLU A 134 -4.89 -3.28 17.77
N GLY A 135 -4.06 -4.17 17.20
CA GLY A 135 -3.96 -5.55 17.63
C GLY A 135 -5.08 -6.45 17.13
N LYS A 136 -5.88 -5.98 16.18
CA LYS A 136 -6.95 -6.78 15.60
C LYS A 136 -6.41 -7.67 14.48
N MET A 137 -7.02 -8.84 14.32
CA MET A 137 -6.70 -9.71 13.20
C MET A 137 -7.26 -9.07 11.92
N PRO A 138 -6.43 -8.89 10.89
CA PRO A 138 -6.95 -8.34 9.65
C PRO A 138 -7.95 -9.31 9.02
N ASN A 139 -9.11 -8.77 8.62
CA ASN A 139 -10.08 -9.54 7.87
C ASN A 139 -9.70 -9.46 6.39
N VAL A 140 -9.03 -10.49 5.89
CA VAL A 140 -8.59 -10.53 4.50
C VAL A 140 -9.74 -11.07 3.65
N PRO A 141 -10.33 -10.23 2.77
CA PRO A 141 -11.40 -10.69 1.89
C PRO A 141 -10.86 -11.71 0.89
N ASN A 142 -11.72 -12.64 0.47
CA ASN A 142 -11.37 -13.62 -0.55
C ASN A 142 -11.00 -12.98 -1.89
N ASP A 143 -11.32 -11.71 -2.06
CA ASP A 143 -11.03 -10.95 -3.28
C ASP A 143 -9.52 -10.78 -3.55
N PHE A 144 -8.68 -11.01 -2.55
CA PHE A 144 -7.23 -10.94 -2.69
C PHE A 144 -6.59 -12.27 -3.05
N VAL A 145 -7.39 -13.30 -3.14
CA VAL A 145 -6.92 -14.65 -3.40
C VAL A 145 -7.16 -15.04 -4.85
#